data_e4bd70b6b890a49bed3d869d57462128
#
_entry.id   e4bd70b6b890a49bed3d869d57462128
#
_cell.length_a   1.000
_cell.length_b   1.000
_cell.length_c   1.000
_cell.angle_alpha   90.00
_cell.angle_beta   90.00
_cell.angle_gamma   90.00
#
_symmetry.space_group_name_H-M   'P 1'
#
loop_
_entity.id
_entity.type
_entity.pdbx_description
1 polymer ?
#
loop_
_entity_poly.entity_id
_entity_poly.type
_entity_poly.pdbx_seq_one_letter_code
_entity_poly.pdbx_strand_id
1 'polypeptide(L)'
;MIENIRQFVLTKDFIFSLIVLGFILVVALLLLENRRDNNQLRLLNQKIKDLIAGDYSEVLDMQGSPEITDMINSINDLSEVTRLTHENLEQETKRLTSILSYMTDGVLATNRRGQIIMINDMASKQLGVGPEEVQNTSILDLLDIADEYDLRDLITKMPELTIDSQDENGEYLSLRVRFALVRRESGFISGLVAVLHDTTEQEKEERERRLFVSNVSHELRTPLTSVKSYLEALDEGALSEPVAPDFVKVSLTETNRMMRMVSDLLSLSRIDNDSSHLDVELTNFTAFITFILNFSSNLPI
;
A
#
# COMPACT_ATOMS: atom_id res chain seq x y z
N MET A 1 -89.44 63.28 9.85
CA MET A 1 -89.26 62.06 10.68
C MET A 1 -88.94 60.81 9.84
N ILE A 2 -89.63 60.56 8.75
CA ILE A 2 -89.47 59.39 7.85
C ILE A 2 -88.13 59.43 7.11
N GLU A 3 -87.60 60.62 6.71
CA GLU A 3 -86.35 60.82 6.01
C GLU A 3 -85.16 60.54 6.91
N ASN A 4 -85.18 60.89 8.20
CA ASN A 4 -84.13 60.62 9.19
C ASN A 4 -84.04 59.11 9.51
N ILE A 5 -85.15 58.36 9.52
CA ILE A 5 -85.18 56.91 9.70
C ILE A 5 -84.58 56.20 8.49
N ARG A 6 -84.89 56.67 7.28
CA ARG A 6 -84.37 56.13 6.01
C ARG A 6 -82.87 56.39 5.89
N GLN A 7 -82.36 57.56 6.32
CA GLN A 7 -80.95 57.88 6.35
C GLN A 7 -80.20 57.07 7.42
N PHE A 8 -80.80 56.83 8.57
CA PHE A 8 -80.23 55.98 9.64
C PHE A 8 -80.14 54.49 9.25
N VAL A 9 -81.15 53.94 8.54
CA VAL A 9 -81.11 52.57 8.02
C VAL A 9 -80.08 52.46 6.93
N LEU A 10 -79.99 53.38 5.99
CA LEU A 10 -78.95 53.40 4.93
C LEU A 10 -77.50 53.47 5.46
N THR A 11 -77.27 54.27 6.51
CA THR A 11 -75.95 54.36 7.14
C THR A 11 -75.58 53.06 7.88
N LYS A 12 -76.56 52.43 8.53
CA LYS A 12 -76.35 51.16 9.27
C LYS A 12 -76.02 49.99 8.33
N ASP A 13 -76.74 49.90 7.21
CA ASP A 13 -76.51 48.87 6.19
C ASP A 13 -75.16 49.11 5.49
N PHE A 14 -74.79 50.39 5.24
CA PHE A 14 -73.47 50.72 4.69
C PHE A 14 -72.31 50.35 5.62
N ILE A 15 -72.41 50.65 6.96
CA ILE A 15 -71.41 50.26 7.97
C ILE A 15 -71.33 48.72 8.06
N PHE A 16 -72.47 48.01 8.06
CA PHE A 16 -72.48 46.54 8.08
C PHE A 16 -71.78 45.97 6.86
N SER A 17 -72.09 46.50 5.66
CA SER A 17 -71.42 46.09 4.40
C SER A 17 -69.91 46.29 4.43
N LEU A 18 -69.45 47.43 5.01
CA LEU A 18 -68.00 47.70 5.15
C LEU A 18 -67.31 46.72 6.14
N ILE A 19 -68.00 46.35 7.24
CA ILE A 19 -67.51 45.37 8.20
C ILE A 19 -67.38 43.99 7.54
N VAL A 20 -68.39 43.58 6.79
CA VAL A 20 -68.40 42.30 6.06
C VAL A 20 -67.31 42.25 4.99
N LEU A 21 -67.13 43.36 4.25
CA LEU A 21 -66.04 43.48 3.27
C LEU A 21 -64.65 43.38 3.94
N GLY A 22 -64.48 44.09 5.07
CA GLY A 22 -63.25 44.00 5.88
C GLY A 22 -62.95 42.58 6.37
N PHE A 23 -64.00 41.89 6.85
CA PHE A 23 -63.88 40.51 7.28
C PHE A 23 -63.48 39.54 6.12
N ILE A 24 -64.12 39.71 4.99
CA ILE A 24 -63.78 38.94 3.78
C ILE A 24 -62.32 39.18 3.37
N LEU A 25 -61.86 40.45 3.42
CA LEU A 25 -60.47 40.80 3.10
C LEU A 25 -59.49 40.13 4.07
N VAL A 26 -59.77 40.19 5.37
CA VAL A 26 -58.92 39.51 6.38
C VAL A 26 -58.88 37.99 6.15
N VAL A 27 -60.02 37.36 5.90
CA VAL A 27 -60.06 35.91 5.62
C VAL A 27 -59.30 35.58 4.34
N ALA A 28 -59.45 36.40 3.29
CA ALA A 28 -58.70 36.21 2.04
C ALA A 28 -57.18 36.32 2.25
N LEU A 29 -56.70 37.32 3.05
CA LEU A 29 -55.31 37.46 3.39
C LEU A 29 -54.77 36.26 4.17
N LEU A 30 -55.52 35.79 5.19
CA LEU A 30 -55.13 34.60 5.96
C LEU A 30 -55.08 33.33 5.09
N LEU A 31 -55.99 33.16 4.16
CA LEU A 31 -56.00 32.05 3.21
C LEU A 31 -54.80 32.10 2.23
N LEU A 32 -54.41 33.30 1.80
CA LEU A 32 -53.23 33.49 0.94
C LEU A 32 -51.92 33.16 1.69
N GLU A 33 -51.83 33.63 2.93
CA GLU A 33 -50.69 33.34 3.79
C GLU A 33 -50.55 31.83 4.09
N ASN A 34 -51.63 31.15 4.47
CA ASN A 34 -51.65 29.71 4.70
C ASN A 34 -51.29 28.89 3.45
N ARG A 35 -51.75 29.33 2.23
CA ARG A 35 -51.33 28.71 0.96
C ARG A 35 -49.85 28.86 0.70
N ARG A 36 -49.29 30.02 0.99
CA ARG A 36 -47.86 30.30 0.82
C ARG A 36 -47.03 29.40 1.72
N ASP A 37 -47.40 29.31 3.01
CA ASP A 37 -46.68 28.46 3.98
C ASP A 37 -46.76 26.96 3.62
N ASN A 38 -47.90 26.48 3.18
CA ASN A 38 -48.05 25.10 2.72
C ASN A 38 -47.17 24.76 1.50
N ASN A 39 -46.99 25.70 0.58
CA ASN A 39 -46.12 25.50 -0.56
C ASN A 39 -44.64 25.49 -0.15
N GLN A 40 -44.26 26.32 0.80
CA GLN A 40 -42.87 26.33 1.36
C GLN A 40 -42.55 25.05 2.13
N LEU A 41 -43.50 24.53 2.91
CA LEU A 41 -43.34 23.24 3.58
C LEU A 41 -43.17 22.06 2.59
N ARG A 42 -43.86 22.12 1.43
CA ARG A 42 -43.67 21.12 0.38
C ARG A 42 -42.26 21.17 -0.22
N LEU A 43 -41.70 22.36 -0.45
CA LEU A 43 -40.36 22.55 -0.98
C LEU A 43 -39.31 22.12 0.04
N LEU A 44 -39.49 22.43 1.34
CA LEU A 44 -38.66 21.91 2.43
C LEU A 44 -38.62 20.38 2.47
N ASN A 45 -39.83 19.77 2.35
CA ASN A 45 -39.94 18.31 2.35
C ASN A 45 -39.26 17.68 1.10
N GLN A 46 -39.34 18.35 -0.04
CA GLN A 46 -38.64 17.91 -1.24
C GLN A 46 -37.13 17.99 -1.02
N LYS A 47 -36.61 19.10 -0.51
CA LYS A 47 -35.17 19.27 -0.23
C LYS A 47 -34.65 18.23 0.74
N ILE A 48 -35.39 17.88 1.80
CA ILE A 48 -35.02 16.80 2.72
C ILE A 48 -34.90 15.46 1.99
N LYS A 49 -35.81 15.18 1.04
CA LYS A 49 -35.73 13.96 0.24
C LYS A 49 -34.53 13.97 -0.70
N ASP A 50 -34.20 15.10 -1.29
CA ASP A 50 -33.03 15.26 -2.15
C ASP A 50 -31.74 15.07 -1.35
N LEU A 51 -31.66 15.61 -0.11
CA LEU A 51 -30.56 15.37 0.82
C LEU A 51 -30.41 13.88 1.17
N ILE A 52 -31.52 13.17 1.42
CA ILE A 52 -31.50 11.72 1.68
C ILE A 52 -31.03 10.94 0.44
N ALA A 53 -31.35 11.44 -0.76
CA ALA A 53 -30.89 10.85 -2.02
C ALA A 53 -29.43 11.19 -2.37
N GLY A 54 -28.76 12.04 -1.57
CA GLY A 54 -27.35 12.42 -1.78
C GLY A 54 -27.16 13.69 -2.62
N ASP A 55 -28.22 14.45 -2.89
CA ASP A 55 -28.11 15.74 -3.59
C ASP A 55 -28.04 16.89 -2.58
N TYR A 56 -26.82 17.42 -2.40
CA TYR A 56 -26.51 18.51 -1.49
C TYR A 56 -26.37 19.86 -2.18
N SER A 57 -26.60 19.95 -3.50
CA SER A 57 -26.18 21.07 -4.35
C SER A 57 -27.07 22.31 -4.26
N GLU A 58 -28.35 22.16 -3.97
CA GLU A 58 -29.32 23.26 -3.97
C GLU A 58 -29.45 23.92 -2.61
N VAL A 59 -29.29 25.25 -2.55
CA VAL A 59 -29.58 26.09 -1.39
C VAL A 59 -31.00 26.62 -1.51
N LEU A 60 -31.80 26.51 -0.46
CA LEU A 60 -33.13 27.08 -0.40
C LEU A 60 -33.03 28.58 -0.10
N ASP A 61 -33.39 29.40 -1.09
CA ASP A 61 -33.51 30.86 -0.92
C ASP A 61 -34.99 31.26 -1.01
N MET A 62 -35.66 31.23 0.12
CA MET A 62 -37.11 31.56 0.23
C MET A 62 -37.35 32.38 1.47
N GLN A 63 -38.30 33.32 1.38
CA GLN A 63 -38.75 34.13 2.52
C GLN A 63 -40.14 33.64 2.96
N GLY A 64 -40.26 33.26 4.22
CA GLY A 64 -41.47 32.77 4.85
C GLY A 64 -41.81 33.49 6.16
N SER A 65 -42.66 32.87 6.96
CA SER A 65 -42.83 33.26 8.35
C SER A 65 -41.49 33.08 9.08
N PRO A 66 -41.29 33.75 10.23
CA PRO A 66 -40.02 33.59 11.01
C PRO A 66 -39.68 32.13 11.29
N GLU A 67 -40.66 31.30 11.62
CA GLU A 67 -40.46 29.89 11.92
C GLU A 67 -40.03 29.10 10.68
N ILE A 68 -40.61 29.38 9.50
CA ILE A 68 -40.22 28.74 8.24
C ILE A 68 -38.83 29.19 7.83
N THR A 69 -38.48 30.45 8.01
CA THR A 69 -37.15 30.99 7.73
C THR A 69 -36.08 30.31 8.59
N ASP A 70 -36.33 30.10 9.86
CA ASP A 70 -35.44 29.36 10.77
C ASP A 70 -35.26 27.90 10.34
N MET A 71 -36.34 27.24 9.89
CA MET A 71 -36.26 25.87 9.33
C MET A 71 -35.42 25.83 8.04
N ILE A 72 -35.59 26.80 7.13
CA ILE A 72 -34.81 26.92 5.89
C ILE A 72 -33.33 27.06 6.23
N ASN A 73 -32.96 27.95 7.13
CA ASN A 73 -31.57 28.15 7.57
C ASN A 73 -31.01 26.85 8.16
N SER A 74 -31.74 26.19 9.05
CA SER A 74 -31.30 24.91 9.67
C SER A 74 -31.10 23.79 8.63
N ILE A 75 -31.95 23.71 7.61
CA ILE A 75 -31.80 22.73 6.53
C ILE A 75 -30.62 23.07 5.63
N ASN A 76 -30.39 24.35 5.32
CA ASN A 76 -29.22 24.78 4.56
C ASN A 76 -27.93 24.50 5.30
N ASP A 77 -27.87 24.79 6.63
CA ASP A 77 -26.72 24.47 7.47
C ASP A 77 -26.45 22.95 7.51
N LEU A 78 -27.51 22.13 7.66
CA LEU A 78 -27.39 20.69 7.63
C LEU A 78 -26.89 20.20 6.26
N SER A 79 -27.41 20.75 5.17
CA SER A 79 -26.98 20.46 3.80
C SER A 79 -25.50 20.73 3.63
N GLU A 80 -25.03 21.88 4.06
CA GLU A 80 -23.62 22.28 3.95
C GLU A 80 -22.69 21.40 4.81
N VAL A 81 -23.06 21.12 6.06
CA VAL A 81 -22.26 20.22 6.93
C VAL A 81 -22.20 18.82 6.35
N THR A 82 -23.33 18.31 5.82
CA THR A 82 -23.38 16.98 5.21
C THR A 82 -22.54 16.92 3.94
N ARG A 83 -22.62 17.93 3.09
CA ARG A 83 -21.81 18.07 1.86
C ARG A 83 -20.31 18.07 2.19
N LEU A 84 -19.89 18.93 3.13
CA LEU A 84 -18.47 19.01 3.55
C LEU A 84 -17.97 17.69 4.15
N THR A 85 -18.81 17.02 4.95
CA THR A 85 -18.46 15.71 5.53
C THR A 85 -18.30 14.66 4.45
N HIS A 86 -19.20 14.64 3.47
CA HIS A 86 -19.13 13.69 2.35
C HIS A 86 -17.90 13.93 1.48
N GLU A 87 -17.62 15.18 1.11
CA GLU A 87 -16.42 15.57 0.36
C GLU A 87 -15.12 15.20 1.09
N ASN A 88 -15.07 15.44 2.40
CA ASN A 88 -13.92 15.06 3.23
C ASN A 88 -13.72 13.53 3.26
N LEU A 89 -14.79 12.75 3.40
CA LEU A 89 -14.72 11.29 3.36
C LEU A 89 -14.27 10.78 1.99
N GLU A 90 -14.77 11.36 0.91
CA GLU A 90 -14.31 11.01 -0.43
C GLU A 90 -12.83 11.35 -0.65
N GLN A 91 -12.39 12.52 -0.22
CA GLN A 91 -10.98 12.92 -0.31
C GLN A 91 -10.08 11.98 0.49
N GLU A 92 -10.47 11.64 1.72
CA GLU A 92 -9.69 10.73 2.56
C GLU A 92 -9.65 9.32 1.95
N THR A 93 -10.77 8.82 1.43
CA THR A 93 -10.82 7.53 0.72
C THR A 93 -9.92 7.54 -0.51
N LYS A 94 -9.98 8.57 -1.35
CA LYS A 94 -9.10 8.73 -2.51
C LYS A 94 -7.63 8.80 -2.13
N ARG A 95 -7.32 9.52 -1.05
CA ARG A 95 -5.96 9.61 -0.51
C ARG A 95 -5.43 8.26 -0.06
N LEU A 96 -6.21 7.51 0.72
CA LEU A 96 -5.84 6.16 1.17
C LEU A 96 -5.65 5.20 -0.01
N THR A 97 -6.57 5.21 -0.98
CA THR A 97 -6.45 4.40 -2.19
C THR A 97 -5.19 4.75 -2.98
N SER A 98 -4.89 6.05 -3.14
CA SER A 98 -3.67 6.48 -3.82
C SER A 98 -2.41 5.99 -3.09
N ILE A 99 -2.36 6.10 -1.75
CA ILE A 99 -1.22 5.59 -0.98
C ILE A 99 -1.04 4.09 -1.24
N LEU A 100 -2.12 3.30 -1.17
CA LEU A 100 -2.07 1.86 -1.42
C LEU A 100 -1.63 1.50 -2.84
N SER A 101 -2.00 2.30 -3.85
CA SER A 101 -1.59 2.07 -5.24
C SER A 101 -0.12 2.40 -5.50
N TYR A 102 0.49 3.33 -4.73
CA TYR A 102 1.91 3.68 -4.87
C TYR A 102 2.84 2.88 -3.94
N MET A 103 2.30 2.00 -3.10
CA MET A 103 3.12 1.13 -2.26
C MET A 103 3.86 0.10 -3.11
N THR A 104 5.12 -0.16 -2.76
CA THR A 104 5.94 -1.22 -3.34
C THR A 104 5.61 -2.60 -2.80
N ASP A 105 4.91 -2.65 -1.66
CA ASP A 105 4.46 -3.88 -1.04
C ASP A 105 3.03 -4.22 -1.49
N GLY A 106 2.76 -5.50 -1.69
CA GLY A 106 1.42 -6.01 -1.90
C GLY A 106 0.61 -5.95 -0.60
N VAL A 107 -0.66 -5.56 -0.69
CA VAL A 107 -1.57 -5.50 0.47
C VAL A 107 -2.88 -6.20 0.14
N LEU A 108 -3.25 -7.14 1.00
CA LEU A 108 -4.52 -7.86 0.98
C LEU A 108 -5.29 -7.54 2.28
N ALA A 109 -6.59 -7.28 2.19
CA ALA A 109 -7.44 -7.18 3.37
C ALA A 109 -8.59 -8.18 3.29
N THR A 110 -8.96 -8.76 4.44
CA THR A 110 -10.02 -9.76 4.53
C THR A 110 -11.11 -9.34 5.51
N ASN A 111 -12.27 -9.96 5.35
CA ASN A 111 -13.32 -9.95 6.35
C ASN A 111 -12.99 -10.95 7.50
N ARG A 112 -13.91 -11.07 8.48
CA ARG A 112 -13.76 -12.00 9.62
C ARG A 112 -13.68 -13.48 9.24
N ARG A 113 -14.12 -13.84 8.03
CA ARG A 113 -14.11 -15.21 7.52
C ARG A 113 -12.86 -15.54 6.73
N GLY A 114 -11.91 -14.59 6.64
CA GLY A 114 -10.71 -14.74 5.83
C GLY A 114 -10.94 -14.55 4.33
N GLN A 115 -12.12 -14.06 3.91
CA GLN A 115 -12.41 -13.79 2.52
C GLN A 115 -11.85 -12.41 2.15
N ILE A 116 -11.19 -12.32 1.00
CA ILE A 116 -10.57 -11.09 0.51
C ILE A 116 -11.63 -10.09 0.14
N ILE A 117 -11.50 -8.88 0.69
CA ILE A 117 -12.37 -7.72 0.42
C ILE A 117 -11.64 -6.61 -0.30
N MET A 118 -10.29 -6.60 -0.26
CA MET A 118 -9.45 -5.61 -0.90
C MET A 118 -8.10 -6.22 -1.26
N ILE A 119 -7.60 -5.85 -2.42
CA ILE A 119 -6.26 -6.13 -2.92
C ILE A 119 -5.73 -4.85 -3.59
N ASN A 120 -4.48 -4.45 -3.35
CA ASN A 120 -3.87 -3.34 -4.07
C ASN A 120 -3.22 -3.79 -5.38
N ASP A 121 -2.86 -2.84 -6.24
CA ASP A 121 -2.31 -3.11 -7.57
C ASP A 121 -1.00 -3.93 -7.50
N MET A 122 -0.18 -3.69 -6.46
CA MET A 122 1.07 -4.43 -6.27
C MET A 122 0.82 -5.90 -5.92
N ALA A 123 -0.10 -6.19 -4.99
CA ALA A 123 -0.43 -7.58 -4.65
C ALA A 123 -1.04 -8.33 -5.85
N SER A 124 -1.87 -7.66 -6.67
CA SER A 124 -2.38 -8.23 -7.92
C SER A 124 -1.26 -8.64 -8.86
N LYS A 125 -0.25 -7.78 -9.03
CA LYS A 125 0.93 -8.07 -9.88
C LYS A 125 1.80 -9.18 -9.31
N GLN A 126 2.10 -9.12 -8.01
CA GLN A 126 2.95 -10.11 -7.34
C GLN A 126 2.34 -11.52 -7.29
N LEU A 127 1.01 -11.62 -7.28
CA LEU A 127 0.29 -12.90 -7.25
C LEU A 127 -0.23 -13.33 -8.63
N GLY A 128 -0.07 -12.48 -9.66
CA GLY A 128 -0.54 -12.75 -11.01
C GLY A 128 -2.07 -12.91 -11.13
N VAL A 129 -2.85 -12.22 -10.26
CA VAL A 129 -4.30 -12.36 -10.16
C VAL A 129 -5.03 -11.06 -10.36
N GLY A 130 -6.20 -11.10 -11.02
CA GLY A 130 -7.05 -9.92 -11.19
C GLY A 130 -7.83 -9.59 -9.91
N PRO A 131 -8.09 -8.29 -9.61
CA PRO A 131 -8.86 -7.87 -8.43
C PRO A 131 -10.27 -8.48 -8.37
N GLU A 132 -10.92 -8.68 -9.52
CA GLU A 132 -12.27 -9.25 -9.61
C GLU A 132 -12.28 -10.76 -9.35
N GLU A 133 -11.19 -11.47 -9.70
CA GLU A 133 -11.07 -12.93 -9.55
C GLU A 133 -10.90 -13.34 -8.10
N VAL A 134 -10.25 -12.49 -7.29
CA VAL A 134 -9.93 -12.80 -5.89
C VAL A 134 -10.99 -12.35 -4.91
N GLN A 135 -12.00 -11.59 -5.36
CA GLN A 135 -13.04 -11.08 -4.48
C GLN A 135 -13.85 -12.23 -3.86
N ASN A 136 -13.94 -12.27 -2.53
CA ASN A 136 -14.54 -13.34 -1.73
C ASN A 136 -13.79 -14.69 -1.74
N THR A 137 -12.63 -14.79 -2.37
CA THR A 137 -11.75 -15.98 -2.24
C THR A 137 -11.12 -16.00 -0.84
N SER A 138 -10.82 -17.19 -0.33
CA SER A 138 -10.10 -17.35 0.95
C SER A 138 -8.66 -16.89 0.80
N ILE A 139 -8.15 -16.13 1.77
CA ILE A 139 -6.73 -15.75 1.81
C ILE A 139 -5.80 -16.96 1.91
N LEU A 140 -6.24 -18.03 2.56
CA LEU A 140 -5.49 -19.28 2.69
C LEU A 140 -5.30 -19.95 1.32
N ASP A 141 -6.37 -19.99 0.52
CA ASP A 141 -6.35 -20.56 -0.81
C ASP A 141 -5.52 -19.71 -1.78
N LEU A 142 -5.67 -18.37 -1.69
CA LEU A 142 -4.93 -17.46 -2.57
C LEU A 142 -3.41 -17.49 -2.32
N LEU A 143 -3.00 -17.67 -1.07
CA LEU A 143 -1.57 -17.73 -0.69
C LEU A 143 -1.04 -19.17 -0.70
N ASP A 144 -1.86 -20.16 -1.07
CA ASP A 144 -1.52 -21.60 -1.09
C ASP A 144 -0.97 -22.11 0.25
N ILE A 145 -1.58 -21.67 1.35
CA ILE A 145 -1.18 -22.02 2.72
C ILE A 145 -2.26 -22.81 3.49
N ALA A 146 -3.33 -23.22 2.82
CA ALA A 146 -4.48 -23.87 3.44
C ALA A 146 -4.12 -25.26 4.05
N ASP A 147 -3.07 -25.91 3.56
CA ASP A 147 -2.60 -27.21 4.08
C ASP A 147 -1.80 -27.06 5.38
N GLU A 148 -1.17 -25.90 5.62
CA GLU A 148 -0.27 -25.70 6.76
C GLU A 148 -0.91 -24.84 7.87
N TYR A 149 -1.83 -23.94 7.52
CA TYR A 149 -2.41 -22.97 8.43
C TYR A 149 -3.92 -22.88 8.29
N ASP A 150 -4.59 -22.71 9.42
CA ASP A 150 -5.99 -22.30 9.46
C ASP A 150 -6.11 -20.79 9.76
N LEU A 151 -7.30 -20.23 9.56
CA LEU A 151 -7.56 -18.81 9.83
C LEU A 151 -7.31 -18.45 11.31
N ARG A 152 -7.51 -19.40 12.23
CA ARG A 152 -7.28 -19.20 13.65
C ARG A 152 -5.79 -19.10 13.96
N ASP A 153 -4.96 -19.87 13.26
CA ASP A 153 -3.51 -19.79 13.36
C ASP A 153 -3.01 -18.42 12.91
N LEU A 154 -3.48 -17.91 11.77
CA LEU A 154 -3.14 -16.55 11.30
C LEU A 154 -3.53 -15.46 12.31
N ILE A 155 -4.69 -15.61 12.95
CA ILE A 155 -5.17 -14.64 13.94
C ILE A 155 -4.39 -14.71 15.26
N THR A 156 -4.00 -15.92 15.68
CA THR A 156 -3.44 -16.14 17.03
C THR A 156 -1.92 -16.05 17.04
N LYS A 157 -1.26 -16.66 16.03
CA LYS A 157 0.20 -16.77 15.96
C LYS A 157 0.82 -15.64 15.15
N MET A 158 0.06 -15.03 14.20
CA MET A 158 0.54 -14.03 13.25
C MET A 158 1.91 -14.45 12.64
N PRO A 159 1.98 -15.60 11.99
CA PRO A 159 3.24 -16.10 11.46
C PRO A 159 3.80 -15.17 10.41
N GLU A 160 5.11 -15.11 10.30
CA GLU A 160 5.79 -14.54 9.14
C GLU A 160 6.10 -15.70 8.20
N LEU A 161 5.60 -15.63 6.98
CA LEU A 161 5.69 -16.72 5.98
C LEU A 161 6.48 -16.23 4.78
N THR A 162 7.20 -17.14 4.14
CA THR A 162 7.74 -16.91 2.80
C THR A 162 6.99 -17.84 1.84
N ILE A 163 6.42 -17.26 0.79
CA ILE A 163 5.71 -17.98 -0.26
C ILE A 163 6.38 -17.74 -1.61
N ASP A 164 6.36 -18.77 -2.43
CA ASP A 164 6.80 -18.68 -3.82
C ASP A 164 5.61 -18.29 -4.69
N SER A 165 5.79 -17.31 -5.55
CA SER A 165 4.77 -16.82 -6.47
C SER A 165 5.35 -16.58 -7.87
N GLN A 166 4.48 -16.30 -8.81
CA GLN A 166 4.85 -15.81 -10.13
C GLN A 166 4.11 -14.50 -10.40
N ASP A 167 4.83 -13.51 -10.92
CA ASP A 167 4.22 -12.25 -11.31
C ASP A 167 3.33 -12.40 -12.58
N GLU A 168 2.73 -11.28 -13.00
CA GLU A 168 1.91 -11.22 -14.22
C GLU A 168 2.66 -11.61 -15.51
N ASN A 169 4.01 -11.61 -15.50
CA ASN A 169 4.87 -12.00 -16.61
C ASN A 169 5.35 -13.47 -16.50
N GLY A 170 5.03 -14.15 -15.40
CA GLY A 170 5.48 -15.50 -15.08
C GLY A 170 6.89 -15.55 -14.49
N GLU A 171 7.44 -14.42 -14.02
CA GLU A 171 8.73 -14.40 -13.33
C GLU A 171 8.56 -14.88 -11.88
N TYR A 172 9.55 -15.66 -11.41
CA TYR A 172 9.55 -16.18 -10.05
C TYR A 172 9.78 -15.07 -9.03
N LEU A 173 8.92 -15.04 -8.01
CA LEU A 173 8.99 -14.14 -6.88
C LEU A 173 9.03 -14.91 -5.56
N SER A 174 9.88 -14.48 -4.64
CA SER A 174 9.85 -14.90 -3.23
C SER A 174 9.23 -13.78 -2.40
N LEU A 175 8.02 -14.03 -1.88
CA LEU A 175 7.23 -13.05 -1.15
C LEU A 175 7.22 -13.37 0.34
N ARG A 176 7.68 -12.41 1.15
CA ARG A 176 7.55 -12.46 2.60
C ARG A 176 6.21 -11.87 3.02
N VAL A 177 5.37 -12.68 3.66
CA VAL A 177 4.01 -12.31 4.07
C VAL A 177 3.95 -12.10 5.57
N ARG A 178 3.44 -10.94 5.97
CA ARG A 178 3.18 -10.58 7.37
C ARG A 178 1.71 -10.28 7.56
N PHE A 179 1.15 -10.73 8.69
CA PHE A 179 -0.25 -10.55 9.00
C PHE A 179 -0.45 -9.55 10.14
N ALA A 180 -1.52 -8.75 10.03
CA ALA A 180 -1.95 -7.83 11.07
C ALA A 180 -3.47 -7.89 11.24
N LEU A 181 -3.96 -7.72 12.48
CA LEU A 181 -5.39 -7.73 12.78
C LEU A 181 -5.99 -6.34 12.65
N VAL A 182 -7.11 -6.26 11.93
CA VAL A 182 -7.95 -5.07 11.92
C VAL A 182 -8.99 -5.19 13.01
N ARG A 183 -8.97 -4.24 13.96
CA ARG A 183 -9.92 -4.19 15.08
C ARG A 183 -10.83 -2.97 14.97
N ARG A 184 -12.10 -3.12 15.36
CA ARG A 184 -13.02 -2.00 15.55
C ARG A 184 -12.71 -1.31 16.87
N GLU A 185 -13.21 -0.09 17.07
CA GLU A 185 -13.13 0.63 18.36
C GLU A 185 -13.65 -0.19 19.54
N SER A 186 -14.64 -1.05 19.31
CA SER A 186 -15.18 -2.01 20.29
C SER A 186 -14.23 -3.15 20.65
N GLY A 187 -13.01 -3.21 20.07
CA GLY A 187 -12.01 -4.27 20.29
C GLY A 187 -12.25 -5.56 19.49
N PHE A 188 -13.39 -5.72 18.84
CA PHE A 188 -13.69 -6.90 18.03
C PHE A 188 -12.85 -6.91 16.75
N ILE A 189 -12.33 -8.10 16.38
CA ILE A 189 -11.61 -8.32 15.13
C ILE A 189 -12.57 -8.12 13.95
N SER A 190 -12.24 -7.22 13.05
CA SER A 190 -12.99 -6.90 11.83
C SER A 190 -12.52 -7.72 10.63
N GLY A 191 -11.25 -8.08 10.61
CA GLY A 191 -10.61 -8.84 9.54
C GLY A 191 -9.11 -8.91 9.77
N LEU A 192 -8.40 -9.29 8.73
CA LEU A 192 -6.97 -9.48 8.68
C LEU A 192 -6.39 -8.70 7.51
N VAL A 193 -5.22 -8.13 7.68
CA VAL A 193 -4.43 -7.55 6.60
C VAL A 193 -3.18 -8.40 6.44
N ALA A 194 -2.87 -8.79 5.20
CA ALA A 194 -1.59 -9.37 4.83
C ALA A 194 -0.79 -8.36 4.00
N VAL A 195 0.49 -8.22 4.32
CA VAL A 195 1.45 -7.41 3.56
C VAL A 195 2.46 -8.35 2.93
N LEU A 196 2.61 -8.26 1.62
CA LEU A 196 3.51 -9.06 0.80
C LEU A 196 4.71 -8.21 0.40
N HIS A 197 5.87 -8.58 0.88
CA HIS A 197 7.13 -7.90 0.59
C HIS A 197 7.97 -8.78 -0.34
N ASP A 198 8.38 -8.25 -1.49
CA ASP A 198 9.25 -8.96 -2.41
C ASP A 198 10.68 -9.03 -1.85
N THR A 199 11.15 -10.25 -1.61
CA THR A 199 12.48 -10.55 -1.08
C THR A 199 13.36 -11.30 -2.10
N THR A 200 12.94 -11.36 -3.37
CA THR A 200 13.57 -12.17 -4.42
C THR A 200 15.06 -11.82 -4.59
N GLU A 201 15.39 -10.55 -4.75
CA GLU A 201 16.79 -10.12 -4.87
C GLU A 201 17.58 -10.37 -3.58
N GLN A 202 17.00 -10.13 -2.41
CA GLN A 202 17.64 -10.37 -1.10
C GLN A 202 17.97 -11.86 -0.92
N GLU A 203 17.05 -12.75 -1.27
CA GLU A 203 17.27 -14.18 -1.16
C GLU A 203 18.29 -14.69 -2.18
N LYS A 204 18.30 -14.12 -3.38
CA LYS A 204 19.29 -14.43 -4.41
C LYS A 204 20.70 -14.01 -3.97
N GLU A 205 20.87 -12.78 -3.47
CA GLU A 205 22.14 -12.31 -2.91
C GLU A 205 22.62 -13.18 -1.75
N GLU A 206 21.72 -13.55 -0.84
CA GLU A 206 22.06 -14.42 0.29
C GLU A 206 22.45 -15.83 -0.16
N ARG A 207 21.76 -16.39 -1.16
CA ARG A 207 22.12 -17.69 -1.75
C ARG A 207 23.47 -17.63 -2.43
N GLU A 208 23.73 -16.61 -3.23
CA GLU A 208 25.04 -16.40 -3.87
C GLU A 208 26.16 -16.26 -2.83
N ARG A 209 25.92 -15.51 -1.76
CA ARG A 209 26.87 -15.38 -0.65
C ARG A 209 27.13 -16.72 0.04
N ARG A 210 26.11 -17.52 0.31
CA ARG A 210 26.27 -18.86 0.90
C ARG A 210 27.07 -19.79 -0.02
N LEU A 211 26.76 -19.79 -1.31
CA LEU A 211 27.50 -20.55 -2.30
C LEU A 211 28.98 -20.12 -2.40
N PHE A 212 29.21 -18.82 -2.40
CA PHE A 212 30.57 -18.25 -2.38
C PHE A 212 31.38 -18.77 -1.18
N VAL A 213 30.86 -18.64 0.04
CA VAL A 213 31.53 -19.11 1.26
C VAL A 213 31.75 -20.62 1.21
N SER A 214 30.80 -21.41 0.71
CA SER A 214 30.95 -22.87 0.55
C SER A 214 32.06 -23.20 -0.44
N ASN A 215 32.08 -22.57 -1.61
CA ASN A 215 33.09 -22.80 -2.64
C ASN A 215 34.50 -22.43 -2.15
N VAL A 216 34.64 -21.27 -1.52
CA VAL A 216 35.93 -20.84 -0.91
C VAL A 216 36.40 -21.87 0.11
N SER A 217 35.52 -22.37 0.97
CA SER A 217 35.85 -23.37 1.99
C SER A 217 36.34 -24.67 1.35
N HIS A 218 35.71 -25.11 0.28
CA HIS A 218 36.12 -26.29 -0.46
C HIS A 218 37.46 -26.11 -1.16
N GLU A 219 37.66 -24.97 -1.84
CA GLU A 219 38.92 -24.66 -2.56
C GLU A 219 40.13 -24.50 -1.62
N LEU A 220 39.91 -24.07 -0.38
CA LEU A 220 40.97 -23.99 0.66
C LEU A 220 41.22 -25.35 1.35
N ARG A 221 40.19 -26.19 1.51
CA ARG A 221 40.32 -27.48 2.21
C ARG A 221 41.24 -28.43 1.47
N THR A 222 41.13 -28.50 0.15
CA THR A 222 41.89 -29.44 -0.69
C THR A 222 43.39 -29.23 -0.58
N PRO A 223 43.98 -28.04 -0.84
CA PRO A 223 45.40 -27.79 -0.66
C PRO A 223 45.85 -27.94 0.78
N LEU A 224 45.02 -27.53 1.76
CA LEU A 224 45.35 -27.67 3.18
C LEU A 224 45.46 -29.15 3.59
N THR A 225 44.57 -29.98 3.10
CA THR A 225 44.66 -31.46 3.34
C THR A 225 45.94 -32.04 2.72
N SER A 226 46.27 -31.59 1.48
CA SER A 226 47.52 -32.01 0.83
C SER A 226 48.76 -31.63 1.63
N VAL A 227 48.86 -30.34 2.03
CA VAL A 227 49.97 -29.84 2.88
C VAL A 227 50.06 -30.67 4.15
N LYS A 228 48.91 -30.89 4.83
CA LYS A 228 48.88 -31.65 6.07
C LYS A 228 49.42 -33.10 5.86
N SER A 229 48.95 -33.77 4.83
CA SER A 229 49.37 -35.18 4.54
C SER A 229 50.89 -35.28 4.27
N TYR A 230 51.46 -34.35 3.50
CA TYR A 230 52.90 -34.35 3.25
C TYR A 230 53.74 -34.03 4.52
N LEU A 231 53.28 -33.14 5.35
CA LEU A 231 53.92 -32.78 6.63
C LEU A 231 53.81 -33.97 7.64
N GLU A 232 52.66 -34.63 7.71
CA GLU A 232 52.48 -35.85 8.52
C GLU A 232 53.41 -36.97 8.07
N ALA A 233 53.54 -37.22 6.77
CA ALA A 233 54.47 -38.19 6.23
C ALA A 233 55.95 -37.87 6.58
N LEU A 234 56.35 -36.58 6.56
CA LEU A 234 57.68 -36.18 6.98
C LEU A 234 57.91 -36.40 8.48
N ASP A 235 56.89 -36.15 9.31
CA ASP A 235 56.98 -36.34 10.76
C ASP A 235 57.04 -37.82 11.13
N GLU A 236 56.34 -38.69 10.40
CA GLU A 236 56.33 -40.15 10.60
C GLU A 236 57.61 -40.85 10.13
N GLY A 237 58.59 -40.14 9.57
CA GLY A 237 59.90 -40.71 9.27
C GLY A 237 60.43 -40.49 7.86
N ALA A 238 59.62 -39.99 6.93
CA ALA A 238 60.03 -39.71 5.54
C ALA A 238 61.11 -38.57 5.46
N LEU A 239 61.38 -37.88 6.56
CA LEU A 239 62.42 -36.83 6.62
C LEU A 239 63.82 -37.32 6.25
N SER A 240 64.12 -38.61 6.51
CA SER A 240 65.40 -39.27 6.19
C SER A 240 65.42 -39.88 4.80
N GLU A 241 64.34 -39.82 4.06
CA GLU A 241 64.21 -40.45 2.74
C GLU A 241 64.51 -39.45 1.58
N PRO A 242 64.96 -39.93 0.42
CA PRO A 242 65.23 -39.12 -0.78
C PRO A 242 64.04 -38.28 -1.28
N VAL A 243 62.83 -38.62 -0.87
CA VAL A 243 61.56 -37.92 -1.26
C VAL A 243 61.24 -36.72 -0.38
N ALA A 244 61.92 -36.50 0.75
CA ALA A 244 61.68 -35.39 1.68
C ALA A 244 61.68 -33.97 1.00
N PRO A 245 62.64 -33.66 0.12
CA PRO A 245 62.65 -32.39 -0.59
C PRO A 245 61.45 -32.15 -1.46
N ASP A 246 60.90 -33.22 -2.07
CA ASP A 246 59.71 -33.12 -2.93
C ASP A 246 58.45 -32.86 -2.10
N PHE A 247 58.29 -33.48 -0.92
CA PHE A 247 57.18 -33.24 0.00
C PHE A 247 57.18 -31.80 0.51
N VAL A 248 58.35 -31.26 0.87
CA VAL A 248 58.52 -29.86 1.25
C VAL A 248 58.15 -28.93 0.09
N LYS A 249 58.62 -29.22 -1.13
CA LYS A 249 58.33 -28.40 -2.33
C LYS A 249 56.85 -28.39 -2.67
N VAL A 250 56.17 -29.52 -2.58
CA VAL A 250 54.71 -29.59 -2.81
C VAL A 250 53.97 -28.77 -1.72
N SER A 251 54.32 -28.96 -0.47
CA SER A 251 53.72 -28.21 0.63
C SER A 251 53.87 -26.70 0.49
N LEU A 252 55.07 -26.24 0.05
CA LEU A 252 55.34 -24.84 -0.20
C LEU A 252 54.54 -24.31 -1.38
N THR A 253 54.41 -25.12 -2.45
CA THR A 253 53.64 -24.74 -3.64
C THR A 253 52.17 -24.58 -3.31
N GLU A 254 51.58 -25.50 -2.57
CA GLU A 254 50.15 -25.43 -2.16
C GLU A 254 49.91 -24.26 -1.17
N THR A 255 50.86 -23.99 -0.28
CA THR A 255 50.78 -22.82 0.63
C THR A 255 50.81 -21.51 -0.16
N ASN A 256 51.70 -21.38 -1.14
CA ASN A 256 51.74 -20.21 -2.03
C ASN A 256 50.47 -20.05 -2.88
N ARG A 257 49.88 -21.17 -3.30
CA ARG A 257 48.58 -21.17 -4.00
C ARG A 257 47.47 -20.65 -3.08
N MET A 258 47.39 -21.10 -1.83
CA MET A 258 46.42 -20.60 -0.85
C MET A 258 46.62 -19.11 -0.57
N MET A 259 47.84 -18.64 -0.39
CA MET A 259 48.11 -17.19 -0.17
C MET A 259 47.64 -16.34 -1.34
N ARG A 260 47.85 -16.77 -2.59
CA ARG A 260 47.33 -16.06 -3.76
C ARG A 260 45.78 -16.04 -3.78
N MET A 261 45.14 -17.19 -3.53
CA MET A 261 43.68 -17.27 -3.46
C MET A 261 43.09 -16.33 -2.41
N VAL A 262 43.68 -16.26 -1.20
CA VAL A 262 43.27 -15.32 -0.15
C VAL A 262 43.46 -13.87 -0.58
N SER A 263 44.58 -13.55 -1.26
CA SER A 263 44.85 -12.21 -1.78
C SER A 263 43.80 -11.80 -2.82
N ASP A 264 43.43 -12.73 -3.74
CA ASP A 264 42.43 -12.51 -4.76
C ASP A 264 41.03 -12.26 -4.14
N LEU A 265 40.65 -13.06 -3.13
CA LEU A 265 39.43 -12.89 -2.37
C LEU A 265 39.36 -11.54 -1.62
N LEU A 266 40.46 -11.11 -1.01
CA LEU A 266 40.51 -9.81 -0.34
C LEU A 266 40.44 -8.66 -1.35
N SER A 267 40.98 -8.83 -2.55
CA SER A 267 40.89 -7.85 -3.62
C SER A 267 39.44 -7.72 -4.13
N LEU A 268 38.74 -8.84 -4.34
CA LEU A 268 37.31 -8.85 -4.69
C LEU A 268 36.47 -8.16 -3.61
N SER A 269 36.67 -8.51 -2.34
CA SER A 269 35.94 -7.88 -1.21
C SER A 269 36.16 -6.36 -1.11
N ARG A 270 37.34 -5.87 -1.53
CA ARG A 270 37.60 -4.42 -1.58
C ARG A 270 36.86 -3.76 -2.72
N ILE A 271 36.77 -4.39 -3.89
CA ILE A 271 36.02 -3.88 -5.05
C ILE A 271 34.54 -3.75 -4.70
N ASP A 272 33.94 -4.74 -4.03
CA ASP A 272 32.53 -4.70 -3.62
C ASP A 272 32.24 -3.60 -2.59
N ASN A 273 33.18 -3.31 -1.68
CA ASN A 273 33.03 -2.27 -0.66
C ASN A 273 33.42 -0.86 -1.13
N ASP A 274 34.24 -0.74 -2.18
CA ASP A 274 34.87 0.51 -2.61
C ASP A 274 34.34 1.01 -3.97
N SER A 275 33.11 0.66 -4.32
CA SER A 275 32.41 1.09 -5.55
C SER A 275 32.26 2.62 -5.69
N SER A 276 32.71 3.40 -4.71
CA SER A 276 32.62 4.86 -4.70
C SER A 276 33.88 5.64 -5.12
N HIS A 277 35.03 4.97 -5.33
CA HIS A 277 36.31 5.66 -5.61
C HIS A 277 37.04 5.05 -6.81
N LEU A 278 36.34 4.89 -7.92
CA LEU A 278 37.01 4.73 -9.21
C LEU A 278 37.52 6.10 -9.65
N ASP A 279 38.83 6.30 -9.60
CA ASP A 279 39.48 7.46 -10.19
C ASP A 279 39.43 7.29 -11.74
N VAL A 280 38.39 7.82 -12.35
CA VAL A 280 38.15 7.68 -13.78
C VAL A 280 38.96 8.73 -14.50
N GLU A 281 40.09 8.33 -15.05
CA GLU A 281 40.92 9.18 -15.95
C GLU A 281 40.63 8.90 -17.42
N LEU A 282 40.55 9.98 -18.21
CA LEU A 282 40.49 9.88 -19.66
C LEU A 282 41.84 9.37 -20.20
N THR A 283 41.88 8.09 -20.55
CA THR A 283 43.08 7.44 -21.07
C THR A 283 42.99 7.22 -22.59
N ASN A 284 44.07 7.50 -23.32
CA ASN A 284 44.16 7.15 -24.75
C ASN A 284 44.27 5.63 -24.87
N PHE A 285 43.16 4.99 -25.18
CA PHE A 285 43.05 3.53 -25.25
C PHE A 285 44.04 2.91 -26.27
N THR A 286 44.27 3.57 -27.40
CA THR A 286 45.21 3.10 -28.42
C THR A 286 46.66 3.10 -27.90
N ALA A 287 47.06 4.16 -27.18
CA ALA A 287 48.39 4.24 -26.58
C ALA A 287 48.56 3.19 -25.47
N PHE A 288 47.51 2.95 -24.64
CA PHE A 288 47.49 1.95 -23.60
C PHE A 288 47.63 0.52 -24.14
N ILE A 289 46.87 0.16 -25.18
CA ILE A 289 46.97 -1.17 -25.81
C ILE A 289 48.36 -1.36 -26.45
N THR A 290 48.89 -0.33 -27.13
CA THR A 290 50.24 -0.40 -27.74
C THR A 290 51.33 -0.60 -26.67
N PHE A 291 51.18 0.06 -25.52
CA PHE A 291 52.09 -0.12 -24.37
C PHE A 291 52.04 -1.59 -23.84
N ILE A 292 50.87 -2.15 -23.65
CA ILE A 292 50.69 -3.53 -23.19
C ILE A 292 51.26 -4.54 -24.17
N LEU A 293 51.02 -4.39 -25.46
CA LEU A 293 51.55 -5.29 -26.48
C LEU A 293 53.08 -5.24 -26.54
N ASN A 294 53.67 -4.06 -26.44
CA ASN A 294 55.13 -3.90 -26.38
C ASN A 294 55.76 -4.48 -25.11
N PHE A 295 55.03 -4.36 -23.97
CA PHE A 295 55.48 -4.95 -22.71
C PHE A 295 55.43 -6.49 -22.76
N SER A 296 54.37 -7.05 -23.35
CA SER A 296 54.22 -8.52 -23.51
C SER A 296 55.27 -9.12 -24.47
N SER A 297 55.71 -8.41 -25.47
CA SER A 297 56.71 -8.85 -26.45
C SER A 297 58.16 -8.79 -25.93
N ASN A 298 58.40 -8.10 -24.83
CA ASN A 298 59.71 -7.94 -24.18
C ASN A 298 59.89 -8.82 -22.91
N LEU A 299 58.97 -9.71 -22.58
CA LEU A 299 59.15 -10.71 -21.52
C LEU A 299 60.03 -11.83 -22.06
N PRO A 300 61.19 -12.14 -21.48
CA PRO A 300 61.98 -13.29 -21.82
C PRO A 300 61.24 -14.57 -21.48
N ILE A 301 61.16 -15.49 -22.45
CA ILE A 301 60.60 -16.85 -22.30
C ILE A 301 61.41 -17.67 -21.30
#